data_324af6c2924806aa95892221acca9889
#
_entry.id   324af6c2924806aa95892221acca9889
#
_cell.length_a   1.000
_cell.length_b   1.000
_cell.length_c   1.000
_cell.angle_alpha   90.00
_cell.angle_beta   90.00
_cell.angle_gamma   90.00
#
_symmetry.space_group_name_H-M   'P 1'
#
loop_
_entity.id
_entity.type
_entity.pdbx_description
1 polymer ?
#
loop_
_entity_poly.entity_id
_entity_poly.type
_entity_poly.pdbx_seq_one_letter_code
_entity_poly.pdbx_strand_id
1 'polypeptide(L)'
;MSDPTITKPTRRSFLGSAAFGIGALAGMNIGEFAEAATGRTTDTVRLTWGLSGLNLIAKERGAFEKVLAKDGIKVEWLGPFPNHAPTLQAVTGGSADFSFGGSTTPALAAIIAGSPLVFTQFVVYEPRTTAIIARDGSGIDKIEDLVGKSVAVNRSGLGEFLLVAALEKHKVDRSAVKFVYLNPPDAAPALASGKVDAWSMWSPGVDIARREYKAHDIFLEGRDLDFQIDYTSYLTTRKFATDNPALVRAVNDAFRAEGKWISENASEAEHIAQKVGKYSDEVRDQFIALKRQYRYFAVNDEQFIGELQKAADWLVARKVLPEPVKVTDHLAQL
;
A
#
# COMPACT_ATOMS: atom_id res chain seq x y z
N MET A 1 26.24 -23.01 -70.52
CA MET A 1 26.98 -24.27 -70.57
C MET A 1 26.71 -24.99 -69.28
N SER A 2 25.85 -25.88 -69.36
CA SER A 2 25.74 -27.34 -69.09
C SER A 2 25.23 -27.61 -67.69
N ASP A 3 23.94 -27.85 -67.56
CA ASP A 3 23.36 -28.91 -66.79
C ASP A 3 23.83 -30.28 -67.31
N PRO A 4 23.86 -31.39 -66.65
CA PRO A 4 22.70 -32.08 -66.05
C PRO A 4 23.05 -32.93 -64.79
N THR A 5 22.25 -33.68 -64.08
CA THR A 5 21.15 -34.59 -64.33
C THR A 5 20.61 -35.17 -63.01
N ILE A 6 19.35 -35.42 -63.03
CA ILE A 6 18.48 -36.22 -62.16
C ILE A 6 18.91 -37.69 -62.05
N THR A 7 18.77 -38.26 -60.81
CA THR A 7 18.30 -39.64 -60.71
C THR A 7 17.61 -39.96 -59.37
N LYS A 8 16.35 -40.29 -59.39
CA LYS A 8 15.65 -41.19 -58.43
C LYS A 8 15.89 -42.61 -58.83
N PRO A 9 15.91 -43.62 -57.90
CA PRO A 9 14.85 -44.59 -57.88
C PRO A 9 14.39 -45.13 -56.52
N THR A 10 13.13 -45.34 -56.39
CA THR A 10 12.30 -46.59 -56.28
C THR A 10 12.23 -47.28 -54.92
N ARG A 11 10.96 -47.42 -54.56
CA ARG A 11 10.33 -48.24 -53.52
C ARG A 11 10.87 -49.66 -53.39
N ARG A 12 10.93 -50.17 -52.19
CA ARG A 12 10.48 -51.51 -51.83
C ARG A 12 10.07 -51.58 -50.36
N SER A 13 8.85 -52.00 -50.17
CA SER A 13 8.14 -52.44 -48.98
C SER A 13 8.81 -53.67 -48.33
N PHE A 14 8.76 -53.69 -46.98
CA PHE A 14 8.56 -54.92 -46.23
C PHE A 14 7.80 -54.70 -44.95
N LEU A 15 6.79 -55.51 -44.73
CA LEU A 15 5.95 -55.68 -43.55
C LEU A 15 6.78 -56.27 -42.40
N GLY A 16 6.41 -55.89 -41.18
CA GLY A 16 6.84 -56.62 -39.98
C GLY A 16 6.55 -55.96 -38.63
N SER A 17 5.42 -56.40 -38.04
CA SER A 17 5.20 -56.64 -36.61
C SER A 17 5.10 -55.47 -35.63
N ALA A 18 3.95 -55.44 -34.99
CA ALA A 18 3.56 -54.72 -33.81
C ALA A 18 4.54 -54.91 -32.65
N ALA A 19 4.93 -53.76 -32.03
CA ALA A 19 5.36 -53.71 -30.66
C ALA A 19 4.70 -52.47 -30.01
N PHE A 20 3.92 -52.73 -28.99
CA PHE A 20 3.35 -51.70 -28.13
C PHE A 20 4.48 -50.82 -27.55
N GLY A 21 4.55 -49.58 -28.01
CA GLY A 21 5.46 -48.58 -27.48
C GLY A 21 4.73 -47.71 -26.49
N ILE A 22 4.88 -48.00 -25.22
CA ILE A 22 4.78 -47.01 -24.12
C ILE A 22 5.86 -45.96 -24.39
N GLY A 23 5.46 -44.74 -24.75
CA GLY A 23 6.45 -43.73 -25.05
C GLY A 23 5.88 -42.41 -25.56
N ALA A 24 4.93 -41.83 -24.81
CA ALA A 24 4.50 -40.46 -25.05
C ALA A 24 4.09 -39.76 -23.72
N LEU A 25 4.97 -39.83 -22.72
CA LEU A 25 4.91 -39.06 -21.47
C LEU A 25 6.31 -38.58 -21.11
N ALA A 26 7.01 -38.00 -22.08
CA ALA A 26 8.31 -37.38 -21.82
C ALA A 26 8.32 -36.01 -22.50
N GLY A 27 7.84 -35.00 -21.78
CA GLY A 27 7.88 -33.62 -22.24
C GLY A 27 7.05 -32.64 -21.43
N MET A 28 6.30 -33.09 -20.45
CA MET A 28 5.70 -32.14 -19.48
C MET A 28 6.74 -31.83 -18.41
N ASN A 29 7.12 -30.56 -18.34
CA ASN A 29 8.07 -30.03 -17.35
C ASN A 29 7.55 -30.38 -15.96
N ILE A 30 8.34 -31.10 -15.16
CA ILE A 30 8.01 -31.37 -13.74
C ILE A 30 7.70 -30.05 -12.99
N GLY A 31 8.28 -28.93 -13.46
CA GLY A 31 7.97 -27.59 -12.99
C GLY A 31 6.52 -27.16 -13.20
N GLU A 32 5.92 -27.45 -14.36
CA GLU A 32 4.53 -27.07 -14.66
C GLU A 32 3.52 -27.85 -13.81
N PHE A 33 3.80 -29.12 -13.50
CA PHE A 33 2.95 -29.90 -12.59
C PHE A 33 3.06 -29.45 -11.13
N ALA A 34 4.25 -29.04 -10.68
CA ALA A 34 4.45 -28.49 -9.34
C ALA A 34 3.78 -27.11 -9.18
N GLU A 35 3.85 -26.27 -10.23
CA GLU A 35 3.23 -24.96 -10.31
C GLU A 35 1.70 -25.06 -10.26
N ALA A 36 1.10 -25.95 -11.02
CA ALA A 36 -0.35 -26.21 -10.98
C ALA A 36 -0.83 -26.77 -9.63
N ALA A 37 0.02 -27.52 -8.91
CA ALA A 37 -0.31 -28.09 -7.62
C ALA A 37 -0.21 -27.07 -6.48
N THR A 38 0.66 -26.05 -6.59
CA THR A 38 0.87 -25.04 -5.56
C THR A 38 0.04 -23.76 -5.76
N GLY A 39 -0.51 -23.55 -6.96
CA GLY A 39 -1.24 -22.32 -7.33
C GLY A 39 -0.34 -21.08 -7.24
N ARG A 40 0.94 -21.23 -7.60
CA ARG A 40 1.93 -20.15 -7.63
C ARG A 40 3.03 -20.44 -8.66
N THR A 41 3.57 -19.37 -9.26
CA THR A 41 4.66 -19.38 -10.25
C THR A 41 6.02 -18.98 -9.66
N THR A 42 6.06 -18.61 -8.38
CA THR A 42 7.27 -18.22 -7.67
C THR A 42 7.23 -18.66 -6.22
N ASP A 43 8.39 -18.96 -5.67
CA ASP A 43 8.60 -19.22 -4.24
C ASP A 43 9.15 -18.01 -3.48
N THR A 44 9.26 -16.86 -4.15
CA THR A 44 9.76 -15.63 -3.53
C THR A 44 8.71 -14.54 -3.66
N VAL A 45 8.49 -13.79 -2.57
CA VAL A 45 7.67 -12.58 -2.56
C VAL A 45 8.50 -11.37 -2.16
N ARG A 46 8.42 -10.31 -2.96
CA ARG A 46 9.12 -9.04 -2.73
C ARG A 46 8.13 -8.03 -2.13
N LEU A 47 8.30 -7.74 -0.84
CA LEU A 47 7.46 -6.86 -0.07
C LEU A 47 8.11 -5.49 0.11
N THR A 48 7.34 -4.42 0.03
CA THR A 48 7.84 -3.08 0.31
C THR A 48 7.67 -2.73 1.79
N TRP A 49 8.54 -1.84 2.30
CA TRP A 49 8.44 -1.31 3.65
C TRP A 49 8.75 0.18 3.71
N GLY A 50 8.26 0.85 4.75
CA GLY A 50 8.49 2.28 5.01
C GLY A 50 9.09 2.49 6.40
N LEU A 51 9.32 3.75 6.77
CA LEU A 51 9.94 4.12 8.06
C LEU A 51 8.95 4.03 9.24
N SER A 52 7.74 3.54 9.02
CA SER A 52 6.72 3.35 10.05
C SER A 52 5.73 2.26 9.65
N GLY A 53 4.89 1.85 10.60
CA GLY A 53 3.78 0.95 10.35
C GLY A 53 4.14 -0.54 10.38
N LEU A 54 3.15 -1.37 10.02
CA LEU A 54 3.19 -2.82 10.17
C LEU A 54 4.40 -3.46 9.46
N ASN A 55 4.65 -3.10 8.20
CA ASN A 55 5.71 -3.73 7.41
C ASN A 55 7.12 -3.51 7.98
N LEU A 56 7.36 -2.34 8.59
CA LEU A 56 8.59 -2.10 9.34
C LEU A 56 8.74 -3.08 10.51
N ILE A 57 7.71 -3.19 11.32
CA ILE A 57 7.70 -4.04 12.52
C ILE A 57 7.87 -5.51 12.11
N ALA A 58 7.10 -5.96 11.11
CA ALA A 58 7.18 -7.31 10.57
C ALA A 58 8.59 -7.68 10.09
N LYS A 59 9.22 -6.76 9.35
CA LYS A 59 10.59 -6.91 8.83
C LYS A 59 11.60 -7.04 9.97
N GLU A 60 11.57 -6.15 10.95
CA GLU A 60 12.51 -6.15 12.07
C GLU A 60 12.35 -7.40 12.97
N ARG A 61 11.15 -7.97 13.03
CA ARG A 61 10.87 -9.22 13.75
C ARG A 61 11.17 -10.50 12.97
N GLY A 62 11.36 -10.39 11.64
CA GLY A 62 11.38 -11.55 10.74
C GLY A 62 10.06 -12.33 10.80
N ALA A 63 8.93 -11.64 10.98
CA ALA A 63 7.65 -12.28 11.24
C ALA A 63 7.10 -12.96 9.98
N PHE A 64 7.21 -12.31 8.84
CA PHE A 64 6.74 -12.84 7.56
C PHE A 64 7.61 -14.00 7.08
N GLU A 65 8.92 -13.88 7.23
CA GLU A 65 9.86 -14.96 6.92
C GLU A 65 9.51 -16.24 7.71
N LYS A 66 9.21 -16.10 8.99
CA LYS A 66 8.86 -17.25 9.86
C LYS A 66 7.53 -17.90 9.48
N VAL A 67 6.54 -17.09 9.11
CA VAL A 67 5.20 -17.59 8.76
C VAL A 67 5.22 -18.21 7.37
N LEU A 68 5.75 -17.49 6.37
CA LEU A 68 5.70 -17.88 4.97
C LEU A 68 6.69 -19.02 4.62
N ALA A 69 7.77 -19.17 5.39
CA ALA A 69 8.67 -20.32 5.25
C ALA A 69 7.99 -21.69 5.44
N LYS A 70 6.87 -21.74 6.19
CA LYS A 70 6.09 -22.98 6.36
C LYS A 70 5.49 -23.47 5.04
N ASP A 71 5.20 -22.55 4.15
CA ASP A 71 4.68 -22.80 2.80
C ASP A 71 5.80 -22.76 1.74
N GLY A 72 7.07 -22.76 2.17
CA GLY A 72 8.24 -22.69 1.29
C GLY A 72 8.38 -21.36 0.56
N ILE A 73 7.79 -20.26 1.08
CA ILE A 73 7.86 -18.93 0.49
C ILE A 73 9.00 -18.13 1.14
N LYS A 74 9.88 -17.57 0.30
CA LYS A 74 10.94 -16.66 0.70
C LYS A 74 10.45 -15.22 0.66
N VAL A 75 10.89 -14.40 1.58
CA VAL A 75 10.56 -12.97 1.66
C VAL A 75 11.79 -12.13 1.34
N GLU A 76 11.61 -11.16 0.46
CA GLU A 76 12.59 -10.11 0.17
C GLU A 76 11.96 -8.75 0.47
N TRP A 77 12.72 -7.86 1.14
CA TRP A 77 12.25 -6.54 1.52
C TRP A 77 12.88 -5.44 0.69
N LEU A 78 12.06 -4.59 0.09
CA LEU A 78 12.49 -3.40 -0.64
C LEU A 78 12.09 -2.13 0.12
N GLY A 79 12.99 -1.19 0.22
CA GLY A 79 12.74 0.09 0.92
C GLY A 79 13.95 0.56 1.72
N PRO A 80 13.78 1.57 2.60
CA PRO A 80 12.49 2.16 2.97
C PRO A 80 11.93 3.12 1.93
N PHE A 81 10.59 3.13 1.79
CA PHE A 81 9.88 4.08 0.97
C PHE A 81 9.26 5.20 1.84
N PRO A 82 9.22 6.46 1.36
CA PRO A 82 8.75 7.59 2.17
C PRO A 82 7.23 7.64 2.35
N ASN A 83 6.47 7.07 1.43
CA ASN A 83 5.00 7.00 1.46
C ASN A 83 4.49 5.93 0.47
N HIS A 84 3.16 5.78 0.34
CA HIS A 84 2.55 4.70 -0.44
C HIS A 84 2.78 4.82 -1.97
N ALA A 85 2.75 6.02 -2.54
CA ALA A 85 2.81 6.19 -3.99
C ALA A 85 4.06 5.56 -4.66
N PRO A 86 5.30 5.75 -4.18
CA PRO A 86 6.46 5.09 -4.78
C PRO A 86 6.47 3.56 -4.60
N THR A 87 5.80 2.99 -3.60
CA THR A 87 5.65 1.53 -3.51
C THR A 87 4.74 0.98 -4.59
N LEU A 88 3.67 1.72 -4.93
CA LEU A 88 2.79 1.37 -6.03
C LEU A 88 3.53 1.41 -7.37
N GLN A 89 4.43 2.37 -7.56
CA GLN A 89 5.32 2.42 -8.73
C GLN A 89 6.27 1.22 -8.78
N ALA A 90 6.84 0.83 -7.64
CA ALA A 90 7.72 -0.34 -7.55
C ALA A 90 6.97 -1.64 -7.93
N VAL A 91 5.72 -1.79 -7.47
CA VAL A 91 4.85 -2.93 -7.81
C VAL A 91 4.45 -2.88 -9.29
N THR A 92 4.01 -1.74 -9.80
CA THR A 92 3.64 -1.57 -11.22
C THR A 92 4.83 -1.85 -12.15
N GLY A 93 6.03 -1.43 -11.76
CA GLY A 93 7.28 -1.64 -12.52
C GLY A 93 7.91 -3.02 -12.33
N GLY A 94 7.33 -3.90 -11.51
CA GLY A 94 7.78 -5.27 -11.30
C GLY A 94 9.05 -5.42 -10.43
N SER A 95 9.50 -4.37 -9.74
CA SER A 95 10.59 -4.47 -8.78
C SER A 95 10.14 -4.98 -7.41
N ALA A 96 8.85 -4.85 -7.08
CA ALA A 96 8.20 -5.43 -5.91
C ALA A 96 6.94 -6.20 -6.33
N ASP A 97 6.44 -7.07 -5.45
CA ASP A 97 5.22 -7.84 -5.68
C ASP A 97 4.03 -7.28 -4.87
N PHE A 98 4.30 -6.70 -3.69
CA PHE A 98 3.29 -6.06 -2.85
C PHE A 98 3.71 -4.68 -2.39
N SER A 99 2.73 -3.75 -2.41
CA SER A 99 2.86 -2.49 -1.69
C SER A 99 2.77 -2.73 -0.17
N PHE A 100 3.39 -1.88 0.65
CA PHE A 100 3.07 -1.87 2.07
C PHE A 100 1.64 -1.31 2.29
N GLY A 101 1.09 -1.50 3.49
CA GLY A 101 -0.22 -0.94 3.84
C GLY A 101 -0.20 0.58 3.81
N GLY A 102 -0.94 1.17 2.91
CA GLY A 102 -1.03 2.62 2.74
C GLY A 102 -2.39 3.09 2.24
N SER A 103 -2.56 4.40 2.23
CA SER A 103 -3.78 5.10 1.84
C SER A 103 -4.36 4.59 0.51
N THR A 104 -5.68 4.40 0.46
CA THR A 104 -6.40 4.02 -0.78
C THR A 104 -6.37 5.13 -1.83
N THR A 105 -6.29 6.40 -1.42
CA THR A 105 -6.32 7.55 -2.34
C THR A 105 -5.21 7.51 -3.39
N PRO A 106 -3.90 7.35 -3.06
CA PRO A 106 -2.87 7.22 -4.08
C PRO A 106 -2.96 5.91 -4.87
N ALA A 107 -3.51 4.85 -4.29
CA ALA A 107 -3.75 3.59 -5.01
C ALA A 107 -4.79 3.78 -6.12
N LEU A 108 -5.92 4.42 -5.81
CA LEU A 108 -6.95 4.78 -6.80
C LEU A 108 -6.39 5.72 -7.87
N ALA A 109 -5.57 6.71 -7.50
CA ALA A 109 -4.92 7.60 -8.46
C ALA A 109 -3.99 6.84 -9.44
N ALA A 110 -3.21 5.87 -8.93
CA ALA A 110 -2.35 5.03 -9.76
C ALA A 110 -3.16 4.12 -10.71
N ILE A 111 -4.27 3.56 -10.23
CA ILE A 111 -5.22 2.76 -11.02
C ILE A 111 -5.82 3.59 -12.15
N ILE A 112 -6.32 4.79 -11.86
CA ILE A 112 -6.87 5.72 -12.85
C ILE A 112 -5.80 6.08 -13.91
N ALA A 113 -4.54 6.21 -13.49
CA ALA A 113 -3.41 6.45 -14.41
C ALA A 113 -3.01 5.21 -15.23
N GLY A 114 -3.75 4.10 -15.15
CA GLY A 114 -3.54 2.89 -15.96
C GLY A 114 -2.64 1.83 -15.32
N SER A 115 -2.26 1.96 -14.04
CA SER A 115 -1.50 0.92 -13.35
C SER A 115 -2.34 -0.36 -13.21
N PRO A 116 -1.80 -1.56 -13.52
CA PRO A 116 -2.54 -2.83 -13.49
C PRO A 116 -2.68 -3.38 -12.06
N LEU A 117 -2.90 -2.50 -11.11
CA LEU A 117 -2.98 -2.81 -9.69
C LEU A 117 -4.36 -3.36 -9.32
N VAL A 118 -4.35 -4.27 -8.34
CA VAL A 118 -5.55 -4.77 -7.68
C VAL A 118 -5.37 -4.77 -6.16
N PHE A 119 -6.43 -4.46 -5.45
CA PHE A 119 -6.49 -4.56 -4.00
C PHE A 119 -6.57 -6.03 -3.58
N THR A 120 -5.79 -6.41 -2.57
CA THR A 120 -5.77 -7.78 -2.02
C THR A 120 -6.49 -7.86 -0.68
N GLN A 121 -6.46 -6.80 0.11
CA GLN A 121 -7.21 -6.62 1.35
C GLN A 121 -7.15 -5.16 1.82
N PHE A 122 -7.98 -4.85 2.79
CA PHE A 122 -8.03 -3.54 3.42
C PHE A 122 -7.91 -3.67 4.93
N VAL A 123 -7.47 -2.60 5.58
CA VAL A 123 -7.41 -2.50 7.03
C VAL A 123 -7.82 -1.11 7.50
N VAL A 124 -8.58 -1.08 8.57
CA VAL A 124 -8.84 0.12 9.36
C VAL A 124 -8.13 -0.05 10.69
N TYR A 125 -7.35 0.93 11.09
CA TYR A 125 -6.76 0.95 12.42
C TYR A 125 -7.28 2.15 13.21
N GLU A 126 -7.57 1.93 14.46
CA GLU A 126 -8.13 2.91 15.38
C GLU A 126 -7.28 3.00 16.64
N PRO A 127 -7.16 4.21 17.26
CA PRO A 127 -7.77 5.47 16.81
C PRO A 127 -7.10 6.04 15.56
N ARG A 128 -7.88 6.81 14.77
CA ARG A 128 -7.36 7.60 13.64
C ARG A 128 -6.59 8.80 14.17
N THR A 129 -5.35 8.99 13.71
CA THR A 129 -4.42 9.98 14.25
C THR A 129 -3.92 11.00 13.23
N THR A 130 -4.48 10.98 12.01
CA THR A 130 -4.16 11.98 10.99
C THR A 130 -4.64 13.35 11.44
N ALA A 131 -3.79 14.36 11.31
CA ALA A 131 -4.08 15.71 11.78
C ALA A 131 -3.60 16.79 10.83
N ILE A 132 -4.21 17.97 10.92
CA ILE A 132 -3.65 19.20 10.40
C ILE A 132 -3.06 19.93 11.60
N ILE A 133 -1.77 20.20 11.52
CA ILE A 133 -1.00 20.84 12.57
C ILE A 133 -0.45 22.18 12.07
N ALA A 134 -0.37 23.15 12.96
CA ALA A 134 0.25 24.45 12.70
C ALA A 134 1.47 24.64 13.60
N ARG A 135 2.44 25.43 13.12
CA ARG A 135 3.61 25.78 13.90
C ARG A 135 3.22 26.74 15.04
N ASP A 136 3.79 26.56 16.22
CA ASP A 136 3.61 27.45 17.35
C ASP A 136 3.99 28.90 16.99
N GLY A 137 3.20 29.86 17.47
CA GLY A 137 3.37 31.27 17.15
C GLY A 137 3.04 31.68 15.69
N SER A 138 2.43 30.79 14.90
CA SER A 138 1.99 31.10 13.53
C SER A 138 0.71 31.95 13.46
N GLY A 139 -0.03 32.06 14.58
CA GLY A 139 -1.35 32.67 14.62
C GLY A 139 -2.44 31.86 13.92
N ILE A 140 -2.25 30.53 13.79
CA ILE A 140 -3.20 29.61 13.16
C ILE A 140 -3.65 28.64 14.25
N ASP A 141 -4.88 28.82 14.75
CA ASP A 141 -5.46 28.02 15.83
C ASP A 141 -6.67 27.20 15.38
N LYS A 142 -7.19 27.43 14.18
CA LYS A 142 -8.35 26.77 13.57
C LYS A 142 -8.26 26.78 12.05
N ILE A 143 -9.14 26.01 11.41
CA ILE A 143 -9.15 25.84 9.94
C ILE A 143 -9.38 27.16 9.18
N GLU A 144 -10.20 28.05 9.71
CA GLU A 144 -10.48 29.34 9.08
C GLU A 144 -9.24 30.25 8.99
N ASP A 145 -8.26 30.07 9.88
CA ASP A 145 -7.02 30.84 9.88
C ASP A 145 -6.06 30.42 8.77
N LEU A 146 -6.37 29.32 8.05
CA LEU A 146 -5.59 28.86 6.89
C LEU A 146 -5.79 29.73 5.64
N VAL A 147 -6.75 30.64 5.61
CA VAL A 147 -6.95 31.57 4.49
C VAL A 147 -5.69 32.38 4.23
N GLY A 148 -5.17 32.30 3.00
CA GLY A 148 -3.92 32.94 2.58
C GLY A 148 -2.64 32.24 3.04
N LYS A 149 -2.74 31.14 3.77
CA LYS A 149 -1.61 30.38 4.30
C LYS A 149 -1.21 29.21 3.41
N SER A 150 0.01 28.71 3.66
CA SER A 150 0.58 27.55 2.97
C SER A 150 0.50 26.29 3.84
N VAL A 151 -0.05 25.20 3.28
CA VAL A 151 -0.19 23.92 3.96
C VAL A 151 0.56 22.83 3.18
N ALA A 152 1.50 22.16 3.84
CA ALA A 152 2.17 21.00 3.26
C ALA A 152 1.21 19.80 3.24
N VAL A 153 1.17 19.10 2.11
CA VAL A 153 0.38 17.88 1.90
C VAL A 153 1.11 16.95 0.93
N ASN A 154 0.84 15.66 0.99
CA ASN A 154 1.25 14.73 -0.05
C ASN A 154 0.19 14.65 -1.15
N ARG A 155 0.61 14.78 -2.41
CA ARG A 155 -0.29 14.79 -3.58
C ARG A 155 -1.10 13.49 -3.67
N SER A 156 -2.41 13.63 -3.89
CA SER A 156 -3.36 12.50 -4.00
C SER A 156 -3.21 11.50 -2.85
N GLY A 157 -2.95 11.99 -1.64
CA GLY A 157 -2.73 11.16 -0.47
C GLY A 157 -3.57 11.60 0.72
N LEU A 158 -3.40 10.88 1.83
CA LEU A 158 -4.19 11.08 3.06
C LEU A 158 -4.15 12.52 3.58
N GLY A 159 -2.97 13.19 3.51
CA GLY A 159 -2.86 14.58 3.95
C GLY A 159 -3.66 15.55 3.09
N GLU A 160 -3.65 15.40 1.75
CA GLU A 160 -4.46 16.24 0.86
C GLU A 160 -5.95 15.98 1.09
N PHE A 161 -6.34 14.70 1.21
CA PHE A 161 -7.72 14.34 1.52
C PHE A 161 -8.20 15.04 2.81
N LEU A 162 -7.45 14.90 3.92
CA LEU A 162 -7.84 15.47 5.20
C LEU A 162 -7.99 16.99 5.13
N LEU A 163 -7.05 17.68 4.47
CA LEU A 163 -7.14 19.13 4.29
C LEU A 163 -8.39 19.53 3.50
N VAL A 164 -8.70 18.84 2.40
CA VAL A 164 -9.91 19.11 1.60
C VAL A 164 -11.17 18.91 2.44
N ALA A 165 -11.25 17.82 3.22
CA ALA A 165 -12.39 17.51 4.06
C ALA A 165 -12.56 18.56 5.19
N ALA A 166 -11.46 19.00 5.81
CA ALA A 166 -11.47 20.02 6.84
C ALA A 166 -11.92 21.38 6.31
N LEU A 167 -11.39 21.81 5.17
CA LEU A 167 -11.78 23.06 4.51
C LEU A 167 -13.27 23.07 4.16
N GLU A 168 -13.79 21.95 3.60
CA GLU A 168 -15.21 21.82 3.26
C GLU A 168 -16.10 21.88 4.51
N LYS A 169 -15.76 21.15 5.56
CA LYS A 169 -16.51 21.15 6.83
C LYS A 169 -16.59 22.55 7.43
N HIS A 170 -15.53 23.35 7.33
CA HIS A 170 -15.45 24.71 7.86
C HIS A 170 -15.83 25.78 6.83
N LYS A 171 -16.33 25.39 5.64
CA LYS A 171 -16.76 26.30 4.57
C LYS A 171 -15.67 27.27 4.11
N VAL A 172 -14.41 26.86 4.16
CA VAL A 172 -13.27 27.60 3.63
C VAL A 172 -13.04 27.23 2.17
N ASP A 173 -12.95 28.21 1.30
CA ASP A 173 -12.66 27.98 -0.10
C ASP A 173 -11.25 27.38 -0.27
N ARG A 174 -11.16 26.23 -0.93
CA ARG A 174 -9.89 25.55 -1.22
C ARG A 174 -8.89 26.47 -1.94
N SER A 175 -9.37 27.35 -2.83
CA SER A 175 -8.53 28.29 -3.57
C SER A 175 -7.92 29.39 -2.71
N ALA A 176 -8.46 29.61 -1.53
CA ALA A 176 -7.92 30.57 -0.56
C ALA A 176 -6.74 29.99 0.25
N VAL A 177 -6.42 28.71 0.11
CA VAL A 177 -5.32 28.04 0.82
C VAL A 177 -4.28 27.54 -0.17
N LYS A 178 -3.01 27.81 0.08
CA LYS A 178 -1.90 27.38 -0.79
C LYS A 178 -1.47 25.96 -0.44
N PHE A 179 -1.81 24.98 -1.29
CA PHE A 179 -1.35 23.61 -1.17
C PHE A 179 0.12 23.50 -1.62
N VAL A 180 1.00 23.04 -0.74
CA VAL A 180 2.42 22.82 -1.02
C VAL A 180 2.68 21.32 -1.00
N TYR A 181 2.94 20.73 -2.16
CA TYR A 181 3.10 19.30 -2.30
C TYR A 181 4.51 18.86 -1.93
N LEU A 182 4.65 18.24 -0.76
CA LEU A 182 5.92 17.74 -0.20
C LEU A 182 5.76 16.30 0.27
N ASN A 183 6.85 15.53 0.18
CA ASN A 183 6.93 14.25 0.90
C ASN A 183 7.17 14.48 2.40
N PRO A 184 6.78 13.54 3.27
CA PRO A 184 6.93 13.71 4.71
C PRO A 184 8.32 14.12 5.20
N PRO A 185 9.43 13.55 4.69
CA PRO A 185 10.78 13.96 5.10
C PRO A 185 11.12 15.43 4.77
N ASP A 186 10.51 16.00 3.71
CA ASP A 186 10.74 17.38 3.29
C ASP A 186 9.79 18.35 4.00
N ALA A 187 8.57 17.88 4.34
CA ALA A 187 7.54 18.69 4.97
C ALA A 187 7.87 19.04 6.42
N ALA A 188 8.44 18.12 7.20
CA ALA A 188 8.80 18.33 8.59
C ALA A 188 9.78 19.52 8.78
N PRO A 189 10.93 19.58 8.10
CA PRO A 189 11.82 20.74 8.21
C PRO A 189 11.23 22.01 7.58
N ALA A 190 10.34 21.90 6.59
CA ALA A 190 9.66 23.05 6.02
C ALA A 190 8.69 23.70 7.03
N LEU A 191 7.95 22.91 7.81
CA LEU A 191 7.11 23.39 8.91
C LEU A 191 7.98 24.01 10.01
N ALA A 192 9.01 23.31 10.47
CA ALA A 192 9.89 23.77 11.53
C ALA A 192 10.56 25.13 11.22
N SER A 193 10.96 25.34 9.95
CA SER A 193 11.60 26.60 9.50
C SER A 193 10.61 27.68 9.07
N GLY A 194 9.30 27.44 9.11
CA GLY A 194 8.27 28.38 8.68
C GLY A 194 8.19 28.60 7.16
N LYS A 195 8.75 27.69 6.35
CA LYS A 195 8.57 27.68 4.88
C LYS A 195 7.16 27.27 4.47
N VAL A 196 6.46 26.54 5.32
CA VAL A 196 5.03 26.29 5.28
C VAL A 196 4.43 26.64 6.63
N ASP A 197 3.18 27.08 6.63
CA ASP A 197 2.50 27.56 7.84
C ASP A 197 1.86 26.43 8.63
N ALA A 198 1.39 25.37 7.92
CA ALA A 198 0.75 24.20 8.47
C ALA A 198 1.13 22.94 7.69
N TRP A 199 0.82 21.78 8.26
CA TRP A 199 1.08 20.47 7.65
C TRP A 199 -0.06 19.51 7.95
N SER A 200 -0.61 18.88 6.91
CA SER A 200 -1.59 17.81 7.05
C SER A 200 -0.89 16.47 6.88
N MET A 201 -0.85 15.67 7.95
CA MET A 201 0.00 14.46 8.02
C MET A 201 -0.57 13.44 9.00
N TRP A 202 -0.10 12.21 8.88
CA TRP A 202 -0.37 11.09 9.79
C TRP A 202 0.79 10.83 10.77
N SER A 203 0.53 10.00 11.79
CA SER A 203 1.56 9.52 12.73
C SER A 203 2.62 8.65 12.02
N PRO A 204 3.91 8.71 12.41
CA PRO A 204 4.47 9.46 13.54
C PRO A 204 4.80 10.94 13.24
N GLY A 205 4.65 11.41 12.00
CA GLY A 205 5.08 12.75 11.58
C GLY A 205 4.47 13.87 12.40
N VAL A 206 3.15 13.84 12.62
CA VAL A 206 2.45 14.85 13.44
C VAL A 206 2.89 14.82 14.90
N ASP A 207 3.16 13.63 15.45
CA ASP A 207 3.54 13.47 16.87
C ASP A 207 4.95 13.97 17.12
N ILE A 208 5.87 13.70 16.20
CA ILE A 208 7.23 14.27 16.21
C ILE A 208 7.15 15.79 16.11
N ALA A 209 6.34 16.33 15.19
CA ALA A 209 6.22 17.78 15.02
C ALA A 209 5.63 18.47 16.26
N ARG A 210 4.66 17.88 16.93
CA ARG A 210 4.12 18.38 18.20
C ARG A 210 5.20 18.48 19.27
N ARG A 211 6.06 17.49 19.37
CA ARG A 211 7.10 17.42 20.43
C ARG A 211 8.35 18.21 20.09
N GLU A 212 8.88 18.05 18.90
CA GLU A 212 10.17 18.58 18.51
C GLU A 212 10.07 20.00 17.94
N TYR A 213 8.97 20.33 17.25
CA TYR A 213 8.77 21.61 16.57
C TYR A 213 7.71 22.49 17.22
N LYS A 214 7.17 22.07 18.38
CA LYS A 214 6.10 22.76 19.11
C LYS A 214 4.88 23.04 18.23
N ALA A 215 4.55 22.10 17.32
CA ALA A 215 3.33 22.20 16.53
C ALA A 215 2.11 21.83 17.38
N HIS A 216 0.95 22.39 17.04
CA HIS A 216 -0.32 22.08 17.70
C HIS A 216 -1.39 21.69 16.68
N ASP A 217 -2.41 20.95 17.15
CA ASP A 217 -3.51 20.51 16.31
C ASP A 217 -4.51 21.62 16.06
N ILE A 218 -4.81 21.85 14.79
CA ILE A 218 -5.94 22.68 14.37
C ILE A 218 -7.11 21.84 13.86
N PHE A 219 -6.85 20.56 13.50
CA PHE A 219 -7.87 19.58 13.12
C PHE A 219 -7.33 18.17 13.32
N LEU A 220 -8.11 17.29 13.95
CA LEU A 220 -7.75 15.89 14.18
C LEU A 220 -8.83 14.99 13.57
N GLU A 221 -8.44 14.13 12.63
CA GLU A 221 -9.35 13.25 11.88
C GLU A 221 -10.31 12.49 12.80
N GLY A 222 -9.78 11.80 13.81
CA GLY A 222 -10.60 10.96 14.70
C GLY A 222 -11.54 11.72 15.63
N ARG A 223 -11.32 13.02 15.85
CA ARG A 223 -12.15 13.89 16.70
C ARG A 223 -13.11 14.75 15.89
N ASP A 224 -12.63 15.29 14.78
CA ASP A 224 -13.29 16.42 14.10
C ASP A 224 -13.97 15.98 12.79
N LEU A 225 -13.77 14.72 12.34
CA LEU A 225 -14.38 14.19 11.13
C LEU A 225 -15.26 12.98 11.46
N ASP A 226 -16.53 13.04 11.09
CA ASP A 226 -17.58 12.05 11.38
C ASP A 226 -17.75 10.97 10.30
N PHE A 227 -16.94 11.01 9.25
CA PHE A 227 -16.92 10.01 8.18
C PHE A 227 -15.48 9.56 7.88
N GLN A 228 -15.35 8.43 7.18
CA GLN A 228 -14.06 7.88 6.75
C GLN A 228 -14.09 7.70 5.23
N ILE A 229 -13.14 8.32 4.53
CA ILE A 229 -12.99 8.23 3.08
C ILE A 229 -11.59 7.78 2.65
N ASP A 230 -10.72 7.51 3.59
CA ASP A 230 -9.45 6.87 3.31
C ASP A 230 -9.25 5.65 4.19
N TYR A 231 -8.73 4.61 3.60
CA TYR A 231 -8.49 3.31 4.22
C TYR A 231 -7.05 2.90 3.94
N THR A 232 -6.52 2.01 4.74
CA THR A 232 -5.25 1.36 4.42
C THR A 232 -5.51 0.15 3.53
N SER A 233 -4.75 0.04 2.46
CA SER A 233 -4.88 -1.01 1.46
C SER A 233 -3.54 -1.66 1.14
N TYR A 234 -3.59 -2.94 0.77
CA TYR A 234 -2.47 -3.70 0.23
C TYR A 234 -2.77 -4.06 -1.22
N LEU A 235 -1.79 -3.88 -2.09
CA LEU A 235 -1.96 -4.08 -3.53
C LEU A 235 -0.83 -4.92 -4.11
N THR A 236 -1.20 -5.62 -5.16
CA THR A 236 -0.29 -6.30 -6.10
C THR A 236 -0.74 -6.01 -7.54
N THR A 237 -0.03 -6.51 -8.54
CA THR A 237 -0.53 -6.45 -9.92
C THR A 237 -1.59 -7.52 -10.16
N ARG A 238 -2.54 -7.24 -11.08
CA ARG A 238 -3.54 -8.23 -11.51
C ARG A 238 -2.90 -9.54 -11.97
N LYS A 239 -1.83 -9.42 -12.78
CA LYS A 239 -1.08 -10.60 -13.27
C LYS A 239 -0.52 -11.42 -12.10
N PHE A 240 0.15 -10.79 -11.14
CA PHE A 240 0.72 -11.50 -10.00
C PHE A 240 -0.36 -12.20 -9.16
N ALA A 241 -1.50 -11.53 -8.92
CA ALA A 241 -2.61 -12.11 -8.17
C ALA A 241 -3.23 -13.32 -8.90
N THR A 242 -3.35 -13.24 -10.22
CA THR A 242 -3.89 -14.34 -11.05
C THR A 242 -2.94 -15.55 -11.11
N ASP A 243 -1.65 -15.28 -11.27
CA ASP A 243 -0.64 -16.34 -11.40
C ASP A 243 -0.29 -16.99 -10.05
N ASN A 244 -0.49 -16.27 -8.93
CA ASN A 244 -0.05 -16.68 -7.60
C ASN A 244 -1.13 -16.54 -6.51
N PRO A 245 -2.37 -17.02 -6.71
CA PRO A 245 -3.46 -16.77 -5.77
C PRO A 245 -3.21 -17.36 -4.38
N ALA A 246 -2.56 -18.53 -4.29
CA ALA A 246 -2.20 -19.16 -3.02
C ALA A 246 -1.16 -18.32 -2.25
N LEU A 247 -0.15 -17.77 -2.94
CA LEU A 247 0.85 -16.90 -2.35
C LEU A 247 0.23 -15.58 -1.86
N VAL A 248 -0.67 -14.98 -2.64
CA VAL A 248 -1.38 -13.75 -2.24
C VAL A 248 -2.21 -14.00 -0.98
N ARG A 249 -2.94 -15.12 -0.88
CA ARG A 249 -3.65 -15.49 0.35
C ARG A 249 -2.71 -15.64 1.55
N ALA A 250 -1.59 -16.34 1.38
CA ALA A 250 -0.61 -16.53 2.46
C ALA A 250 -0.02 -15.20 2.94
N VAL A 251 0.30 -14.27 2.04
CA VAL A 251 0.77 -12.93 2.37
C VAL A 251 -0.31 -12.12 3.09
N ASN A 252 -1.56 -12.18 2.65
CA ASN A 252 -2.68 -11.53 3.33
C ASN A 252 -2.88 -12.07 4.75
N ASP A 253 -2.72 -13.38 4.95
CA ASP A 253 -2.79 -14.02 6.27
C ASP A 253 -1.63 -13.56 7.17
N ALA A 254 -0.43 -13.42 6.62
CA ALA A 254 0.72 -12.88 7.34
C ALA A 254 0.48 -11.43 7.79
N PHE A 255 -0.11 -10.58 6.95
CA PHE A 255 -0.52 -9.22 7.33
C PHE A 255 -1.53 -9.24 8.50
N ARG A 256 -2.55 -10.09 8.43
CA ARG A 256 -3.56 -10.22 9.49
C ARG A 256 -2.94 -10.70 10.81
N ALA A 257 -2.08 -11.70 10.74
CA ALA A 257 -1.40 -12.24 11.91
C ALA A 257 -0.50 -11.18 12.58
N GLU A 258 0.23 -10.40 11.78
CA GLU A 258 1.11 -9.36 12.31
C GLU A 258 0.31 -8.18 12.89
N GLY A 259 -0.77 -7.74 12.23
CA GLY A 259 -1.64 -6.69 12.77
C GLY A 259 -2.27 -7.09 14.11
N LYS A 260 -2.68 -8.36 14.24
CA LYS A 260 -3.15 -8.90 15.52
C LYS A 260 -2.03 -8.86 16.57
N TRP A 261 -0.84 -9.35 16.22
CA TRP A 261 0.30 -9.33 17.14
C TRP A 261 0.64 -7.92 17.62
N ILE A 262 0.68 -6.93 16.73
CA ILE A 262 0.93 -5.51 17.07
C ILE A 262 -0.13 -5.00 18.05
N SER A 263 -1.41 -5.31 17.81
CA SER A 263 -2.50 -4.89 18.70
C SER A 263 -2.36 -5.49 20.11
N GLU A 264 -1.91 -6.74 20.20
CA GLU A 264 -1.74 -7.47 21.48
C GLU A 264 -0.42 -7.12 22.19
N ASN A 265 0.58 -6.62 21.45
CA ASN A 265 1.94 -6.37 21.94
C ASN A 265 2.40 -4.92 21.66
N ALA A 266 1.52 -3.94 21.88
CA ALA A 266 1.76 -2.54 21.52
C ALA A 266 3.10 -1.99 22.04
N SER A 267 3.48 -2.33 23.28
CA SER A 267 4.76 -1.90 23.87
C SER A 267 5.97 -2.40 23.07
N GLU A 268 6.02 -3.70 22.77
CA GLU A 268 7.13 -4.27 22.01
C GLU A 268 7.16 -3.73 20.57
N ALA A 269 6.00 -3.63 19.94
CA ALA A 269 5.86 -3.10 18.58
C ALA A 269 6.38 -1.67 18.47
N GLU A 270 6.02 -0.80 19.40
CA GLU A 270 6.44 0.61 19.37
C GLU A 270 7.92 0.81 19.75
N HIS A 271 8.51 -0.05 20.57
CA HIS A 271 9.95 -0.06 20.78
C HIS A 271 10.73 -0.46 19.52
N ILE A 272 10.21 -1.41 18.75
CA ILE A 272 10.79 -1.79 17.45
C ILE A 272 10.68 -0.62 16.47
N ALA A 273 9.50 0.00 16.36
CA ALA A 273 9.26 1.12 15.46
C ALA A 273 10.14 2.34 15.82
N GLN A 274 10.32 2.64 17.11
CA GLN A 274 11.17 3.71 17.61
C GLN A 274 12.64 3.53 17.20
N LYS A 275 13.16 2.32 17.27
CA LYS A 275 14.56 2.04 16.89
C LYS A 275 14.90 2.52 15.47
N VAL A 276 13.96 2.39 14.54
CA VAL A 276 14.13 2.78 13.14
C VAL A 276 13.70 4.23 12.92
N GLY A 277 12.55 4.62 13.48
CA GLY A 277 11.98 5.96 13.34
C GLY A 277 12.71 7.04 14.12
N LYS A 278 13.52 6.66 15.12
CA LYS A 278 14.38 7.53 15.95
C LYS A 278 13.64 8.71 16.62
N TYR A 279 12.38 8.50 16.97
CA TYR A 279 11.59 9.48 17.73
C TYR A 279 11.78 9.29 19.25
N SER A 280 11.37 10.30 20.02
CA SER A 280 11.59 10.34 21.48
C SER A 280 10.78 9.28 22.24
N ASP A 281 11.15 9.03 23.47
CA ASP A 281 10.44 8.11 24.38
C ASP A 281 9.00 8.58 24.63
N GLU A 282 8.77 9.88 24.70
CA GLU A 282 7.43 10.45 24.89
C GLU A 282 6.50 10.14 23.71
N VAL A 283 7.02 10.22 22.47
CA VAL A 283 6.26 9.86 21.26
C VAL A 283 5.95 8.35 21.25
N ARG A 284 6.93 7.51 21.60
CA ARG A 284 6.72 6.06 21.74
C ARG A 284 5.63 5.75 22.77
N ASP A 285 5.72 6.32 23.96
CA ASP A 285 4.80 6.06 25.06
C ASP A 285 3.38 6.52 24.73
N GLN A 286 3.24 7.61 23.98
CA GLN A 286 1.96 8.04 23.42
C GLN A 286 1.38 6.99 22.47
N PHE A 287 2.19 6.38 21.59
CA PHE A 287 1.72 5.33 20.68
C PHE A 287 1.33 4.05 21.42
N ILE A 288 2.08 3.66 22.44
CA ILE A 288 1.70 2.54 23.32
C ILE A 288 0.33 2.81 23.98
N ALA A 289 0.11 4.04 24.46
CA ALA A 289 -1.15 4.43 25.10
C ALA A 289 -2.36 4.42 24.13
N LEU A 290 -2.14 4.59 22.83
CA LEU A 290 -3.22 4.52 21.83
C LEU A 290 -3.85 3.12 21.74
N LYS A 291 -3.13 2.04 22.11
CA LYS A 291 -3.59 0.65 22.02
C LYS A 291 -4.23 0.34 20.67
N ARG A 292 -3.54 0.74 19.61
CA ARG A 292 -4.03 0.68 18.23
C ARG A 292 -4.53 -0.71 17.87
N GLN A 293 -5.73 -0.79 17.26
CA GLN A 293 -6.37 -2.01 16.79
C GLN A 293 -6.39 -2.03 15.26
N TYR A 294 -6.16 -3.22 14.68
CA TYR A 294 -6.19 -3.45 13.24
C TYR A 294 -7.41 -4.31 12.89
N ARG A 295 -8.35 -3.74 12.14
CA ARG A 295 -9.55 -4.44 11.65
C ARG A 295 -9.45 -4.63 10.14
N TYR A 296 -9.36 -5.87 9.69
CA TYR A 296 -9.19 -6.23 8.30
C TYR A 296 -10.51 -6.50 7.60
N PHE A 297 -10.57 -6.14 6.31
CA PHE A 297 -11.69 -6.40 5.41
C PHE A 297 -11.18 -7.11 4.17
N ALA A 298 -11.90 -8.15 3.77
CA ALA A 298 -11.60 -8.88 2.55
C ALA A 298 -12.11 -8.11 1.31
N VAL A 299 -11.55 -8.43 0.14
CA VAL A 299 -11.97 -7.82 -1.12
C VAL A 299 -13.39 -8.22 -1.57
N ASN A 300 -14.00 -9.20 -0.94
CA ASN A 300 -15.39 -9.62 -1.17
C ASN A 300 -16.36 -9.17 -0.06
N ASP A 301 -15.96 -8.27 0.81
CA ASP A 301 -16.85 -7.63 1.78
C ASP A 301 -17.66 -6.54 1.05
N GLU A 302 -18.87 -6.88 0.63
CA GLU A 302 -19.73 -6.02 -0.19
C GLU A 302 -20.07 -4.69 0.51
N GLN A 303 -20.30 -4.72 1.83
CA GLN A 303 -20.60 -3.52 2.58
C GLN A 303 -19.41 -2.57 2.59
N PHE A 304 -18.22 -3.10 2.89
CA PHE A 304 -16.98 -2.32 2.90
C PHE A 304 -16.66 -1.76 1.51
N ILE A 305 -16.79 -2.57 0.46
CA ILE A 305 -16.56 -2.14 -0.93
C ILE A 305 -17.54 -1.05 -1.35
N GLY A 306 -18.79 -1.12 -0.90
CA GLY A 306 -19.77 -0.05 -1.11
C GLY A 306 -19.36 1.28 -0.45
N GLU A 307 -18.81 1.25 0.76
CA GLU A 307 -18.27 2.45 1.42
C GLU A 307 -17.01 2.98 0.72
N LEU A 308 -16.12 2.09 0.27
CA LEU A 308 -14.93 2.47 -0.50
C LEU A 308 -15.30 3.12 -1.84
N GLN A 309 -16.37 2.64 -2.52
CA GLN A 309 -16.86 3.29 -3.75
C GLN A 309 -17.37 4.69 -3.46
N LYS A 310 -18.16 4.89 -2.41
CA LYS A 310 -18.64 6.23 -2.00
C LYS A 310 -17.45 7.16 -1.69
N ALA A 311 -16.41 6.63 -1.04
CA ALA A 311 -15.17 7.37 -0.77
C ALA A 311 -14.47 7.79 -2.07
N ALA A 312 -14.33 6.88 -3.03
CA ALA A 312 -13.75 7.18 -4.34
C ALA A 312 -14.54 8.27 -5.08
N ASP A 313 -15.88 8.16 -5.11
CA ASP A 313 -16.77 9.13 -5.75
C ASP A 313 -16.65 10.51 -5.07
N TRP A 314 -16.55 10.55 -3.74
CA TRP A 314 -16.35 11.78 -2.97
C TRP A 314 -15.03 12.46 -3.36
N LEU A 315 -13.94 11.69 -3.49
CA LEU A 315 -12.61 12.19 -3.89
C LEU A 315 -12.61 12.75 -5.32
N VAL A 316 -13.32 12.10 -6.25
CA VAL A 316 -13.49 12.54 -7.64
C VAL A 316 -14.27 13.86 -7.71
N ALA A 317 -15.40 13.94 -7.00
CA ALA A 317 -16.24 15.14 -6.97
C ALA A 317 -15.48 16.38 -6.48
N ARG A 318 -14.42 16.17 -5.68
CA ARG A 318 -13.56 17.25 -5.14
C ARG A 318 -12.22 17.40 -5.85
N LYS A 319 -12.06 16.72 -6.99
CA LYS A 319 -10.84 16.77 -7.83
C LYS A 319 -9.55 16.39 -7.07
N VAL A 320 -9.68 15.56 -6.04
CA VAL A 320 -8.53 14.87 -5.42
C VAL A 320 -8.11 13.70 -6.30
N LEU A 321 -9.09 12.98 -6.87
CA LEU A 321 -8.88 12.04 -7.96
C LEU A 321 -9.34 12.68 -9.29
N PRO A 322 -8.61 12.43 -10.40
CA PRO A 322 -8.87 13.12 -11.68
C PRO A 322 -10.12 12.59 -12.38
N GLU A 323 -10.45 11.30 -12.25
CA GLU A 323 -11.50 10.62 -12.99
C GLU A 323 -12.24 9.59 -12.14
N PRO A 324 -13.49 9.21 -12.49
CA PRO A 324 -14.22 8.13 -11.84
C PRO A 324 -13.50 6.78 -11.96
N VAL A 325 -13.62 5.97 -10.93
CA VAL A 325 -13.09 4.61 -10.88
C VAL A 325 -14.12 3.67 -10.28
N LYS A 326 -14.32 2.52 -10.90
CA LYS A 326 -15.17 1.46 -10.36
C LYS A 326 -14.29 0.50 -9.56
N VAL A 327 -14.38 0.60 -8.23
CA VAL A 327 -13.52 -0.14 -7.29
C VAL A 327 -13.58 -1.65 -7.51
N THR A 328 -14.78 -2.19 -7.81
CA THR A 328 -14.98 -3.63 -8.02
C THR A 328 -14.17 -4.21 -9.18
N ASP A 329 -13.78 -3.40 -10.16
CA ASP A 329 -12.97 -3.85 -11.30
C ASP A 329 -11.48 -4.02 -10.94
N HIS A 330 -11.10 -3.59 -9.73
CA HIS A 330 -9.71 -3.57 -9.24
C HIS A 330 -9.53 -4.38 -7.94
N LEU A 331 -10.36 -5.39 -7.73
CA LEU A 331 -10.23 -6.34 -6.63
C LEU A 331 -9.54 -7.61 -7.10
N ALA A 332 -8.66 -8.18 -6.28
CA ALA A 332 -8.04 -9.47 -6.57
C ALA A 332 -9.08 -10.59 -6.50
N GLN A 333 -9.03 -11.48 -7.45
CA GLN A 333 -9.84 -12.72 -7.43
C GLN A 333 -9.06 -13.79 -6.65
N LEU A 334 -9.42 -14.00 -5.38
CA LEU A 334 -8.69 -14.85 -4.42
C LEU A 334 -9.53 -16.02 -3.92
#